data_e9317f2627e7b432faf2681c764765bf
#
_entry.id   e9317f2627e7b432faf2681c764765bf
#
_cell.length_a   1.000
_cell.length_b   1.000
_cell.length_c   1.000
_cell.angle_alpha   90.00
_cell.angle_beta   90.00
_cell.angle_gamma   90.00
#
_symmetry.space_group_name_H-M   'P 1'
#
loop_
_entity.id
_entity.type
_entity.pdbx_description
1 polymer ?
#
loop_
_entity_poly.entity_id
_entity_poly.type
_entity_poly.pdbx_seq_one_letter_code
_entity_poly.pdbx_strand_id
1 'polypeptide(L)'
;MINNNKIFYSKIICYKKSLEATNKHGGDPPYFNWEEIMKIFLKAACVAAVAVVPSIATAACDSGEIVIKFSHVTNTDKHPKGIAATLLEQRINDEMNGKACMEVFPNSTLYNDNKVLEAMLQGDVQLAAPSLSKFEKFTKQFRIFDLPFMFKNISAVEAFQASDTGQAMLDSMQNRGLQGLGYWHNGMKQMSASVPLTAPSDANGLKFRVMSSDVLVAQMEAMGASPQKMAFSEVYGGLQQGVVDGQENTWSNIYGKKFFEVQDGTTETDHGILDYLVVTNIDWLNGLDADIRDQFLTIFNEVTELRNAESYAVNQANRQAIIDAGGEVRTLTAEQRQVWVDAMKPVWSKFESDVGVENIAAAQKINMAN
;
A
#
# COMPACT_ATOMS: atom_id res chain seq x y z
N MET A 1 27.55 15.46 18.43
CA MET A 1 28.24 14.33 17.76
C MET A 1 28.88 14.84 16.47
N ILE A 2 30.22 14.93 16.46
CA ILE A 2 30.97 15.59 15.39
C ILE A 2 31.23 14.60 14.26
N ASN A 3 30.91 15.03 13.11
CA ASN A 3 30.77 14.44 11.80
C ASN A 3 32.04 13.71 11.28
N ASN A 4 32.17 12.42 11.48
CA ASN A 4 33.29 11.57 11.03
C ASN A 4 33.41 11.44 9.50
N ASN A 5 32.38 11.82 8.73
CA ASN A 5 32.38 11.72 7.27
C ASN A 5 33.24 12.82 6.59
N LYS A 6 33.43 13.97 7.21
CA LYS A 6 34.28 15.02 6.65
C LYS A 6 35.79 14.70 6.66
N ILE A 7 36.22 13.89 7.63
CA ILE A 7 37.65 13.51 7.75
C ILE A 7 38.03 12.47 6.70
N PHE A 8 37.10 11.58 6.34
CA PHE A 8 37.36 10.54 5.34
C PHE A 8 37.47 11.13 3.91
N TYR A 9 36.61 12.06 3.54
CA TYR A 9 36.66 12.74 2.25
C TYR A 9 37.88 13.67 2.11
N SER A 10 38.30 14.32 3.19
CA SER A 10 39.51 15.17 3.18
C SER A 10 40.79 14.37 2.89
N LYS A 11 40.91 13.16 3.40
CA LYS A 11 42.09 12.30 3.18
C LYS A 11 42.16 11.73 1.75
N ILE A 12 41.01 11.43 1.15
CA ILE A 12 40.96 10.94 -0.24
C ILE A 12 41.33 12.04 -1.23
N ILE A 13 40.93 13.28 -0.97
CA ILE A 13 41.26 14.43 -1.83
C ILE A 13 42.74 14.79 -1.71
N CYS A 14 43.36 14.69 -0.54
CA CYS A 14 44.81 14.88 -0.39
C CYS A 14 45.61 13.81 -1.12
N TYR A 15 45.17 12.56 -1.12
CA TYR A 15 45.84 11.45 -1.81
C TYR A 15 45.78 11.60 -3.34
N LYS A 16 44.63 12.05 -3.87
CA LYS A 16 44.46 12.31 -5.32
C LYS A 16 45.36 13.47 -5.81
N LYS A 17 45.50 14.52 -5.02
CA LYS A 17 46.42 15.64 -5.33
C LYS A 17 47.91 15.29 -5.28
N SER A 18 48.28 14.32 -4.39
CA SER A 18 49.65 13.80 -4.32
C SER A 18 50.01 12.97 -5.55
N LEU A 19 49.08 12.19 -6.09
CA LEU A 19 49.29 11.38 -7.30
C LEU A 19 49.40 12.23 -8.59
N GLU A 20 48.70 13.37 -8.64
CA GLU A 20 48.79 14.30 -9.79
C GLU A 20 50.08 15.13 -9.79
N ALA A 21 50.71 15.30 -8.62
CA ALA A 21 51.99 16.06 -8.51
C ALA A 21 53.21 15.23 -8.91
N THR A 22 53.16 13.89 -8.80
CA THR A 22 54.30 13.01 -9.16
C THR A 22 54.40 12.67 -10.65
N ASN A 23 53.36 12.98 -11.43
CA ASN A 23 53.34 12.70 -12.87
C ASN A 23 53.98 13.80 -13.75
N LYS A 24 54.59 14.84 -13.14
CA LYS A 24 55.24 15.95 -13.87
C LYS A 24 56.76 15.90 -13.96
N HIS A 25 57.43 14.96 -13.30
CA HIS A 25 58.88 14.79 -13.40
C HIS A 25 59.16 13.31 -13.65
N GLY A 26 59.57 12.98 -14.87
CA GLY A 26 59.84 11.63 -15.39
C GLY A 26 60.95 10.92 -14.59
N GLY A 27 60.57 10.22 -13.56
CA GLY A 27 61.36 9.29 -12.77
C GLY A 27 60.62 7.98 -12.63
N ASP A 28 61.31 6.85 -12.72
CA ASP A 28 60.75 5.52 -12.57
C ASP A 28 60.01 5.38 -11.23
N PRO A 29 58.83 4.67 -11.21
CA PRO A 29 58.07 4.52 -9.99
C PRO A 29 58.83 3.64 -8.98
N PRO A 30 58.85 3.99 -7.67
CA PRO A 30 59.48 3.17 -6.67
C PRO A 30 58.78 1.80 -6.57
N TYR A 31 59.61 0.74 -6.54
CA TYR A 31 59.13 -0.63 -6.34
C TYR A 31 58.31 -0.74 -5.05
N PHE A 32 57.00 -0.88 -5.19
CA PHE A 32 56.13 -1.13 -4.07
C PHE A 32 56.20 -2.59 -3.62
N ASN A 33 56.68 -2.84 -2.42
CA ASN A 33 56.70 -4.16 -1.83
C ASN A 33 55.32 -4.46 -1.22
N TRP A 34 54.50 -5.18 -1.95
CA TRP A 34 53.14 -5.58 -1.54
C TRP A 34 53.09 -6.40 -0.25
N GLU A 35 54.18 -7.11 0.11
CA GLU A 35 54.25 -7.89 1.36
C GLU A 35 54.30 -7.01 2.61
N GLU A 36 54.92 -5.83 2.56
CA GLU A 36 54.95 -4.92 3.70
C GLU A 36 53.60 -4.23 3.90
N ILE A 37 52.92 -3.88 2.80
CA ILE A 37 51.58 -3.30 2.86
C ILE A 37 50.57 -4.30 3.45
N MET A 38 50.63 -5.58 3.06
CA MET A 38 49.76 -6.60 3.63
C MET A 38 50.04 -6.82 5.14
N LYS A 39 51.30 -6.77 5.59
CA LYS A 39 51.62 -6.88 7.01
C LYS A 39 51.10 -5.71 7.87
N ILE A 40 51.01 -4.52 7.28
CA ILE A 40 50.43 -3.33 7.94
C ILE A 40 48.89 -3.46 8.02
N PHE A 41 48.24 -3.97 6.98
CA PHE A 41 46.80 -4.25 6.98
C PHE A 41 46.41 -5.42 7.89
N LEU A 42 47.24 -6.47 8.00
CA LEU A 42 46.97 -7.58 8.92
C LEU A 42 47.13 -7.17 10.41
N LYS A 43 48.04 -6.24 10.73
CA LYS A 43 48.21 -5.72 12.11
C LYS A 43 47.14 -4.68 12.48
N ALA A 44 46.53 -3.99 11.48
CA ALA A 44 45.41 -3.11 11.70
C ALA A 44 44.07 -3.84 11.83
N ALA A 45 43.94 -5.06 11.30
CA ALA A 45 42.72 -5.86 11.38
C ALA A 45 42.50 -6.54 12.75
N CYS A 46 43.55 -6.64 13.60
CA CYS A 46 43.41 -7.25 14.94
C CYS A 46 42.98 -6.28 16.04
N VAL A 47 42.75 -5.00 15.75
CA VAL A 47 42.26 -3.99 16.70
C VAL A 47 40.92 -3.38 16.25
N ALA A 48 40.29 -3.89 15.20
CA ALA A 48 38.88 -3.60 14.91
C ALA A 48 38.01 -4.41 15.87
N ALA A 49 38.10 -4.01 17.13
CA ALA A 49 37.14 -4.33 18.17
C ALA A 49 35.72 -4.15 17.67
N VAL A 50 34.90 -5.09 17.93
CA VAL A 50 33.52 -5.00 18.39
C VAL A 50 32.96 -3.58 18.20
N ALA A 51 32.74 -3.16 16.95
CA ALA A 51 31.71 -2.20 16.69
C ALA A 51 30.41 -2.94 17.07
N VAL A 52 29.93 -2.68 18.27
CA VAL A 52 28.53 -2.87 18.62
C VAL A 52 27.77 -2.04 17.56
N VAL A 53 27.43 -2.67 16.45
CA VAL A 53 26.36 -2.19 15.61
C VAL A 53 25.17 -2.23 16.58
N PRO A 54 24.56 -1.09 16.95
CA PRO A 54 23.26 -1.20 17.56
C PRO A 54 22.44 -1.95 16.51
N SER A 55 22.15 -3.21 16.76
CA SER A 55 20.99 -3.84 16.19
C SER A 55 19.89 -2.83 16.49
N ILE A 56 19.29 -2.24 15.48
CA ILE A 56 17.94 -1.72 15.61
C ILE A 56 17.16 -3.02 15.82
N ALA A 57 17.15 -3.48 17.08
CA ALA A 57 16.11 -4.37 17.52
C ALA A 57 14.83 -3.56 17.24
N THR A 58 14.00 -4.01 16.32
CA THR A 58 12.58 -3.74 16.41
C THR A 58 12.25 -4.06 17.85
N ALA A 59 11.95 -3.05 18.65
CA ALA A 59 11.68 -3.23 20.06
C ALA A 59 10.50 -4.21 20.13
N ALA A 60 10.79 -5.44 20.55
CA ALA A 60 9.73 -6.34 20.97
C ALA A 60 9.00 -5.62 22.11
N CYS A 61 7.67 -5.66 22.13
CA CYS A 61 6.90 -5.03 23.18
C CYS A 61 7.35 -5.54 24.55
N ASP A 62 7.41 -4.66 25.53
CA ASP A 62 7.84 -4.99 26.88
C ASP A 62 6.79 -5.82 27.63
N SER A 63 7.22 -6.58 28.63
CA SER A 63 6.32 -7.38 29.44
C SER A 63 5.34 -6.48 30.20
N GLY A 64 4.04 -6.70 29.99
CA GLY A 64 2.96 -5.97 30.65
C GLY A 64 2.28 -4.93 29.76
N GLU A 65 2.82 -4.64 28.60
CA GLU A 65 2.17 -3.80 27.59
C GLU A 65 1.04 -4.55 26.86
N ILE A 66 0.02 -3.82 26.45
CA ILE A 66 -1.01 -4.32 25.53
C ILE A 66 -0.39 -4.37 24.13
N VAL A 67 -0.17 -5.58 23.61
CA VAL A 67 0.40 -5.75 22.26
C VAL A 67 -0.65 -5.55 21.18
N ILE A 68 -0.44 -4.59 20.29
CA ILE A 68 -1.29 -4.28 19.15
C ILE A 68 -0.61 -4.78 17.87
N LYS A 69 -1.01 -5.93 17.38
CA LYS A 69 -0.50 -6.47 16.11
C LYS A 69 -1.28 -5.90 14.94
N PHE A 70 -0.56 -5.25 14.01
CA PHE A 70 -1.15 -4.73 12.78
C PHE A 70 -0.62 -5.50 11.56
N SER A 71 -1.50 -6.23 10.88
CA SER A 71 -1.13 -6.98 9.67
C SER A 71 -1.62 -6.27 8.41
N HIS A 72 -0.72 -6.06 7.43
CA HIS A 72 -1.08 -5.52 6.12
C HIS A 72 -0.24 -6.13 4.98
N VAL A 73 -0.68 -5.89 3.71
CA VAL A 73 -0.17 -6.61 2.54
C VAL A 73 0.79 -5.80 1.65
N THR A 74 1.10 -4.56 2.04
CA THR A 74 1.91 -3.62 1.23
C THR A 74 3.30 -3.41 1.84
N ASN A 75 4.22 -2.74 1.09
CA ASN A 75 5.49 -2.29 1.66
C ASN A 75 5.30 -1.11 2.62
N THR A 76 6.33 -0.78 3.40
CA THR A 76 6.29 0.21 4.48
C THR A 76 6.70 1.61 4.06
N ASP A 77 7.42 1.77 2.94
CA ASP A 77 8.13 2.99 2.57
C ASP A 77 7.60 3.69 1.31
N LYS A 78 6.87 2.97 0.45
CA LYS A 78 6.45 3.48 -0.87
C LYS A 78 4.94 3.47 -1.09
N HIS A 79 4.21 2.88 -0.16
CA HIS A 79 2.77 2.71 -0.27
C HIS A 79 2.04 3.52 0.82
N PRO A 80 0.98 4.30 0.50
CA PRO A 80 0.29 5.15 1.48
C PRO A 80 -0.08 4.41 2.77
N LYS A 81 -0.71 3.24 2.66
CA LYS A 81 -1.07 2.41 3.81
C LYS A 81 0.14 1.95 4.63
N GLY A 82 1.22 1.54 3.98
CA GLY A 82 2.42 1.09 4.69
C GLY A 82 3.09 2.21 5.46
N ILE A 83 3.19 3.40 4.84
CA ILE A 83 3.71 4.61 5.50
C ILE A 83 2.82 4.99 6.69
N ALA A 84 1.48 4.92 6.54
CA ALA A 84 0.55 5.20 7.62
C ALA A 84 0.68 4.20 8.79
N ALA A 85 0.81 2.91 8.49
CA ALA A 85 0.98 1.87 9.51
C ALA A 85 2.30 2.06 10.29
N THR A 86 3.40 2.39 9.60
CA THR A 86 4.70 2.65 10.23
C THR A 86 4.64 3.90 11.14
N LEU A 87 3.98 4.97 10.69
CA LEU A 87 3.82 6.16 11.52
C LEU A 87 2.92 5.87 12.74
N LEU A 88 1.85 5.10 12.56
CA LEU A 88 0.97 4.71 13.66
C LEU A 88 1.73 3.87 14.70
N GLU A 89 2.52 2.88 14.27
CA GLU A 89 3.39 2.08 15.14
C GLU A 89 4.34 2.97 15.95
N GLN A 90 5.05 3.88 15.27
CA GLN A 90 5.97 4.79 15.92
C GLN A 90 5.28 5.64 17.00
N ARG A 91 4.15 6.26 16.66
CA ARG A 91 3.42 7.12 17.58
C ARG A 91 2.82 6.37 18.78
N ILE A 92 2.27 5.17 18.54
CA ILE A 92 1.77 4.31 19.63
C ILE A 92 2.92 3.98 20.59
N ASN A 93 4.06 3.54 20.06
CA ASN A 93 5.20 3.12 20.86
C ASN A 93 5.85 4.29 21.64
N ASP A 94 5.86 5.49 21.04
CA ASP A 94 6.43 6.68 21.67
C ASP A 94 5.49 7.34 22.68
N GLU A 95 4.16 7.33 22.44
CA GLU A 95 3.19 8.17 23.16
C GLU A 95 2.33 7.40 24.19
N MET A 96 2.19 6.06 24.06
CA MET A 96 1.36 5.28 25.00
C MET A 96 2.05 5.00 26.34
N ASN A 97 3.31 5.43 26.52
CA ASN A 97 4.07 5.41 27.78
C ASN A 97 4.10 4.02 28.46
N GLY A 98 4.35 2.96 27.71
CA GLY A 98 4.43 1.59 28.21
C GLY A 98 3.06 0.95 28.56
N LYS A 99 1.94 1.61 28.24
CA LYS A 99 0.61 1.01 28.39
C LYS A 99 0.26 0.08 27.24
N ALA A 100 0.66 0.45 26.02
CA ALA A 100 0.48 -0.34 24.81
C ALA A 100 1.69 -0.18 23.88
N CYS A 101 1.96 -1.22 23.11
CA CYS A 101 3.00 -1.27 22.10
C CYS A 101 2.42 -1.88 20.83
N MET A 102 2.80 -1.36 19.67
CA MET A 102 2.33 -1.83 18.38
C MET A 102 3.46 -2.50 17.59
N GLU A 103 3.12 -3.60 16.94
CA GLU A 103 3.98 -4.35 16.02
C GLU A 103 3.33 -4.42 14.65
N VAL A 104 4.00 -3.90 13.61
CA VAL A 104 3.52 -3.92 12.23
C VAL A 104 4.10 -5.10 11.46
N PHE A 105 3.23 -5.86 10.81
CA PHE A 105 3.54 -7.01 9.96
C PHE A 105 3.20 -6.70 8.49
N PRO A 106 4.14 -6.13 7.72
CA PRO A 106 3.93 -5.74 6.33
C PRO A 106 4.01 -6.92 5.38
N ASN A 107 3.67 -6.70 4.10
CA ASN A 107 3.87 -7.63 2.98
C ASN A 107 3.24 -9.02 3.19
N SER A 108 2.16 -9.13 3.96
CA SER A 108 1.50 -10.40 4.30
C SER A 108 2.36 -11.35 5.14
N THR A 109 3.32 -10.83 5.91
CA THR A 109 4.23 -11.64 6.72
C THR A 109 3.53 -12.36 7.87
N LEU A 110 2.40 -11.82 8.38
CA LEU A 110 1.59 -12.48 9.39
C LEU A 110 0.33 -13.10 8.76
N TYR A 111 -0.51 -12.29 8.12
CA TYR A 111 -1.72 -12.73 7.41
C TYR A 111 -1.85 -12.02 6.05
N ASN A 112 -2.34 -12.73 5.04
CA ASN A 112 -2.76 -12.12 3.80
C ASN A 112 -4.19 -11.51 3.95
N ASP A 113 -4.59 -10.71 2.97
CA ASP A 113 -5.85 -9.97 2.96
C ASP A 113 -7.13 -10.84 2.85
N ASN A 114 -7.00 -12.15 2.57
CA ASN A 114 -8.12 -13.09 2.58
C ASN A 114 -8.32 -13.75 3.94
N LYS A 115 -7.31 -13.71 4.82
CA LYS A 115 -7.31 -14.42 6.11
C LYS A 115 -7.34 -13.50 7.34
N VAL A 116 -6.91 -12.24 7.17
CA VAL A 116 -6.69 -11.32 8.28
C VAL A 116 -7.95 -11.03 9.11
N LEU A 117 -9.13 -10.95 8.48
CA LEU A 117 -10.39 -10.68 9.19
C LEU A 117 -10.84 -11.88 10.06
N GLU A 118 -10.63 -13.11 9.56
CA GLU A 118 -10.89 -14.32 10.35
C GLU A 118 -9.92 -14.41 11.55
N ALA A 119 -8.63 -14.11 11.34
CA ALA A 119 -7.62 -14.07 12.39
C ALA A 119 -7.92 -12.98 13.45
N MET A 120 -8.45 -11.83 13.03
CA MET A 120 -8.88 -10.74 13.92
C MET A 120 -10.04 -11.18 14.83
N LEU A 121 -11.03 -11.90 14.29
CA LEU A 121 -12.14 -12.45 15.11
C LEU A 121 -11.67 -13.50 16.11
N GLN A 122 -10.54 -14.16 15.84
CA GLN A 122 -9.90 -15.12 16.77
C GLN A 122 -8.98 -14.44 17.79
N GLY A 123 -8.72 -13.12 17.64
CA GLY A 123 -7.85 -12.34 18.53
C GLY A 123 -6.36 -12.38 18.17
N ASP A 124 -5.98 -13.02 17.07
CA ASP A 124 -4.57 -13.16 16.66
C ASP A 124 -3.95 -11.83 16.20
N VAL A 125 -4.76 -10.92 15.67
CA VAL A 125 -4.36 -9.56 15.27
C VAL A 125 -5.40 -8.55 15.76
N GLN A 126 -4.94 -7.37 16.18
CA GLN A 126 -5.78 -6.31 16.71
C GLN A 126 -6.17 -5.29 15.65
N LEU A 127 -5.30 -5.04 14.66
CA LEU A 127 -5.54 -4.10 13.58
C LEU A 127 -5.23 -4.71 12.23
N ALA A 128 -6.02 -4.35 11.23
CA ALA A 128 -5.75 -4.62 9.83
C ALA A 128 -6.31 -3.49 8.96
N ALA A 129 -5.79 -3.35 7.73
CA ALA A 129 -6.31 -2.40 6.75
C ALA A 129 -6.48 -3.09 5.38
N PRO A 130 -7.43 -4.07 5.24
CA PRO A 130 -7.77 -4.63 3.95
C PRO A 130 -8.50 -3.60 3.07
N SER A 131 -8.51 -3.83 1.75
CA SER A 131 -9.32 -3.00 0.84
C SER A 131 -10.80 -3.18 1.13
N LEU A 132 -11.60 -2.15 0.82
CA LEU A 132 -13.05 -2.14 1.04
C LEU A 132 -13.75 -3.35 0.40
N SER A 133 -13.25 -3.85 -0.72
CA SER A 133 -13.73 -5.06 -1.41
C SER A 133 -13.62 -6.36 -0.60
N LYS A 134 -12.84 -6.38 0.48
CA LYS A 134 -12.61 -7.61 1.29
C LYS A 134 -13.68 -7.84 2.36
N PHE A 135 -14.57 -6.88 2.56
CA PHE A 135 -15.59 -6.94 3.61
C PHE A 135 -16.91 -7.56 3.16
N GLU A 136 -17.01 -8.04 1.93
CA GLU A 136 -18.25 -8.54 1.32
C GLU A 136 -18.97 -9.64 2.14
N LYS A 137 -18.21 -10.48 2.88
CA LYS A 137 -18.76 -11.50 3.77
C LYS A 137 -19.37 -10.92 5.06
N PHE A 138 -18.99 -9.70 5.44
CA PHE A 138 -19.40 -9.04 6.69
C PHE A 138 -20.49 -8.01 6.46
N THR A 139 -20.36 -7.21 5.39
CA THR A 139 -21.34 -6.22 4.97
C THR A 139 -21.31 -6.06 3.46
N LYS A 140 -22.44 -5.73 2.86
CA LYS A 140 -22.55 -5.44 1.43
C LYS A 140 -22.47 -3.93 1.11
N GLN A 141 -22.51 -3.08 2.14
CA GLN A 141 -22.53 -1.63 1.94
C GLN A 141 -21.27 -1.12 1.23
N PHE A 142 -20.09 -1.70 1.52
CA PHE A 142 -18.84 -1.33 0.86
C PHE A 142 -18.77 -1.69 -0.62
N ARG A 143 -19.74 -2.46 -1.17
CA ARG A 143 -19.86 -2.71 -2.62
C ARG A 143 -20.00 -1.42 -3.42
N ILE A 144 -20.47 -0.31 -2.83
CA ILE A 144 -20.56 1.00 -3.48
C ILE A 144 -19.20 1.46 -4.02
N PHE A 145 -18.11 1.16 -3.31
CA PHE A 145 -16.75 1.53 -3.72
C PHE A 145 -16.21 0.64 -4.86
N ASP A 146 -16.82 -0.51 -5.09
CA ASP A 146 -16.49 -1.42 -6.19
C ASP A 146 -17.33 -1.17 -7.45
N LEU A 147 -18.47 -0.44 -7.35
CA LEU A 147 -19.27 -0.10 -8.51
C LEU A 147 -18.44 0.71 -9.52
N PRO A 148 -18.30 0.23 -10.77
CA PRO A 148 -17.44 0.89 -11.75
C PRO A 148 -17.93 2.29 -12.06
N PHE A 149 -17.02 3.27 -12.09
CA PHE A 149 -17.30 4.68 -12.34
C PHE A 149 -18.35 5.30 -11.41
N MET A 150 -18.52 4.74 -10.19
CA MET A 150 -19.44 5.28 -9.20
C MET A 150 -19.00 6.67 -8.76
N PHE A 151 -17.71 6.86 -8.52
CA PHE A 151 -17.13 8.14 -8.10
C PHE A 151 -16.38 8.78 -9.26
N LYS A 152 -16.61 10.06 -9.45
CA LYS A 152 -16.03 10.86 -10.53
C LYS A 152 -14.53 11.04 -10.40
N ASN A 153 -14.04 11.20 -9.16
CA ASN A 153 -12.65 11.45 -8.81
C ASN A 153 -12.41 11.18 -7.32
N ILE A 154 -11.17 11.34 -6.87
CA ILE A 154 -10.75 11.15 -5.48
C ILE A 154 -11.52 12.07 -4.53
N SER A 155 -11.70 13.36 -4.87
CA SER A 155 -12.42 14.30 -3.98
C SER A 155 -13.86 13.89 -3.73
N ALA A 156 -14.52 13.27 -4.71
CA ALA A 156 -15.86 12.73 -4.52
C ALA A 156 -15.88 11.50 -3.58
N VAL A 157 -14.83 10.66 -3.63
CA VAL A 157 -14.66 9.55 -2.69
C VAL A 157 -14.46 10.07 -1.27
N GLU A 158 -13.53 11.00 -1.08
CA GLU A 158 -13.23 11.62 0.22
C GLU A 158 -14.49 12.28 0.81
N ALA A 159 -15.22 13.05 0.00
CA ALA A 159 -16.45 13.67 0.44
C ALA A 159 -17.55 12.66 0.80
N PHE A 160 -17.64 11.53 0.09
CA PHE A 160 -18.57 10.46 0.43
C PHE A 160 -18.17 9.76 1.73
N GLN A 161 -16.91 9.39 1.90
CA GLN A 161 -16.40 8.76 3.11
C GLN A 161 -16.55 9.65 4.34
N ALA A 162 -16.40 10.98 4.18
CA ALA A 162 -16.60 11.98 5.25
C ALA A 162 -18.07 12.29 5.54
N SER A 163 -19.02 11.91 4.66
CA SER A 163 -20.45 12.16 4.85
C SER A 163 -21.04 11.25 5.97
N ASP A 164 -22.22 11.63 6.48
CA ASP A 164 -22.96 10.82 7.45
C ASP A 164 -23.16 9.38 6.95
N THR A 165 -23.43 9.20 5.66
CA THR A 165 -23.56 7.88 5.04
C THR A 165 -22.26 7.09 5.10
N GLY A 166 -21.14 7.69 4.71
CA GLY A 166 -19.83 7.04 4.75
C GLY A 166 -19.37 6.71 6.17
N GLN A 167 -19.64 7.61 7.13
CA GLN A 167 -19.30 7.38 8.54
C GLN A 167 -20.16 6.27 9.16
N ALA A 168 -21.47 6.21 8.86
CA ALA A 168 -22.33 5.15 9.33
C ALA A 168 -21.91 3.74 8.84
N MET A 169 -21.24 3.65 7.69
CA MET A 169 -20.71 2.37 7.18
C MET A 169 -19.62 1.78 8.07
N LEU A 170 -18.90 2.57 8.86
CA LEU A 170 -17.86 2.09 9.78
C LEU A 170 -18.46 1.12 10.83
N ASP A 171 -19.72 1.32 11.20
CA ASP A 171 -20.42 0.51 12.21
C ASP A 171 -21.18 -0.68 11.60
N SER A 172 -21.21 -0.80 10.28
CA SER A 172 -22.04 -1.79 9.57
C SER A 172 -21.71 -3.26 9.89
N MET A 173 -20.56 -3.51 10.55
CA MET A 173 -20.07 -4.86 10.84
C MET A 173 -20.01 -5.17 12.34
N GLN A 174 -20.49 -4.30 13.23
CA GLN A 174 -20.43 -4.49 14.68
C GLN A 174 -21.12 -5.80 15.10
N ASN A 175 -22.26 -6.14 14.50
CA ASN A 175 -22.99 -7.39 14.74
C ASN A 175 -22.24 -8.65 14.24
N ARG A 176 -21.10 -8.48 13.58
CA ARG A 176 -20.19 -9.53 13.13
C ARG A 176 -18.85 -9.52 13.87
N GLY A 177 -18.75 -8.73 14.96
CA GLY A 177 -17.54 -8.64 15.79
C GLY A 177 -16.45 -7.70 15.25
N LEU A 178 -16.71 -6.93 14.20
CA LEU A 178 -15.74 -6.00 13.61
C LEU A 178 -16.19 -4.54 13.74
N GLN A 179 -15.25 -3.66 14.06
CA GLN A 179 -15.43 -2.21 14.10
C GLN A 179 -14.51 -1.53 13.08
N GLY A 180 -15.09 -0.77 12.15
CA GLY A 180 -14.32 0.14 11.30
C GLY A 180 -13.86 1.36 12.10
N LEU A 181 -12.57 1.67 12.04
CA LEU A 181 -12.00 2.81 12.75
C LEU A 181 -11.90 4.06 11.84
N GLY A 182 -11.68 3.85 10.55
CA GLY A 182 -11.54 4.94 9.58
C GLY A 182 -11.07 4.46 8.22
N TYR A 183 -11.20 5.34 7.23
CA TYR A 183 -10.74 5.08 5.87
C TYR A 183 -9.30 5.57 5.70
N TRP A 184 -8.46 4.72 5.10
CA TRP A 184 -7.13 5.10 4.62
C TRP A 184 -7.14 5.17 3.10
N HIS A 185 -6.82 6.36 2.57
CA HIS A 185 -6.89 6.64 1.14
C HIS A 185 -5.72 6.05 0.37
N ASN A 186 -5.97 5.72 -0.89
CA ASN A 186 -4.95 5.30 -1.84
C ASN A 186 -5.16 5.94 -3.21
N GLY A 187 -6.16 5.50 -4.01
CA GLY A 187 -6.36 6.12 -5.31
C GLY A 187 -7.31 5.39 -6.26
N MET A 188 -7.49 5.98 -7.43
CA MET A 188 -8.26 5.37 -8.52
C MET A 188 -7.52 4.17 -9.10
N LYS A 189 -8.29 3.15 -9.51
CA LYS A 189 -7.78 1.91 -10.10
C LYS A 189 -7.55 2.05 -11.60
N GLN A 190 -6.45 1.46 -12.04
CA GLN A 190 -6.03 1.35 -13.43
C GLN A 190 -6.02 -0.13 -13.83
N MET A 191 -6.11 -0.41 -15.12
CA MET A 191 -6.05 -1.78 -15.64
C MET A 191 -4.72 -2.07 -16.32
N SER A 192 -4.16 -3.25 -16.10
CA SER A 192 -3.03 -3.76 -16.88
C SER A 192 -3.28 -5.19 -17.34
N ALA A 193 -2.67 -5.57 -18.45
CA ALA A 193 -2.71 -6.93 -18.97
C ALA A 193 -1.39 -7.29 -19.69
N SER A 194 -1.28 -8.56 -20.08
CA SER A 194 -0.18 -9.08 -20.92
C SER A 194 -0.22 -8.60 -22.37
N VAL A 195 -1.28 -7.87 -22.74
CA VAL A 195 -1.50 -7.24 -24.05
C VAL A 195 -1.98 -5.81 -23.87
N PRO A 196 -1.85 -4.93 -24.89
CA PRO A 196 -2.38 -3.58 -24.82
C PRO A 196 -3.90 -3.57 -24.55
N LEU A 197 -4.35 -2.74 -23.60
CA LEU A 197 -5.75 -2.49 -23.34
C LEU A 197 -6.10 -1.06 -23.76
N THR A 198 -6.77 -0.90 -24.88
CA THR A 198 -7.23 0.41 -25.41
C THR A 198 -8.74 0.55 -25.37
N ALA A 199 -9.45 -0.56 -25.38
CA ALA A 199 -10.90 -0.66 -25.28
C ALA A 199 -11.29 -1.84 -24.38
N PRO A 200 -12.51 -1.87 -23.80
CA PRO A 200 -13.00 -3.00 -23.00
C PRO A 200 -12.97 -4.35 -23.74
N SER A 201 -13.18 -4.33 -25.05
CA SER A 201 -13.13 -5.52 -25.90
C SER A 201 -11.76 -6.21 -25.95
N ASP A 202 -10.67 -5.49 -25.67
CA ASP A 202 -9.33 -6.04 -25.64
C ASP A 202 -9.14 -7.00 -24.44
N ALA A 203 -10.00 -6.90 -23.42
CA ALA A 203 -10.04 -7.81 -22.29
C ALA A 203 -10.77 -9.14 -22.57
N ASN A 204 -11.46 -9.26 -23.72
CA ASN A 204 -12.28 -10.42 -24.02
C ASN A 204 -11.44 -11.71 -24.04
N GLY A 205 -11.87 -12.70 -23.26
CA GLY A 205 -11.21 -14.01 -23.13
C GLY A 205 -9.98 -14.01 -22.21
N LEU A 206 -9.48 -12.85 -21.77
CA LEU A 206 -8.35 -12.77 -20.83
C LEU A 206 -8.80 -13.13 -19.41
N LYS A 207 -7.90 -13.73 -18.65
CA LYS A 207 -8.10 -14.02 -17.23
C LYS A 207 -7.65 -12.82 -16.41
N PHE A 208 -8.58 -12.16 -15.72
CA PHE A 208 -8.26 -11.03 -14.86
C PHE A 208 -8.29 -11.42 -13.38
N ARG A 209 -7.22 -11.13 -12.69
CA ARG A 209 -7.23 -11.19 -11.22
C ARG A 209 -8.15 -10.13 -10.65
N VAL A 210 -9.01 -10.52 -9.72
CA VAL A 210 -9.85 -9.62 -8.94
C VAL A 210 -9.70 -9.91 -7.43
N MET A 211 -10.08 -8.93 -6.61
CA MET A 211 -10.26 -9.12 -5.16
C MET A 211 -11.51 -9.96 -4.89
N SER A 212 -11.77 -10.30 -3.62
CA SER A 212 -12.89 -11.14 -3.21
C SER A 212 -14.20 -10.34 -3.19
N SER A 213 -14.64 -9.85 -4.36
CA SER A 213 -15.86 -9.07 -4.55
C SER A 213 -16.64 -9.58 -5.77
N ASP A 214 -17.94 -9.76 -5.63
CA ASP A 214 -18.80 -10.16 -6.73
C ASP A 214 -19.06 -9.01 -7.71
N VAL A 215 -18.97 -7.75 -7.25
CA VAL A 215 -19.05 -6.57 -8.14
C VAL A 215 -17.87 -6.57 -9.10
N LEU A 216 -16.65 -6.82 -8.61
CA LEU A 216 -15.44 -6.88 -9.44
C LEU A 216 -15.48 -8.07 -10.39
N VAL A 217 -16.05 -9.19 -10.00
CA VAL A 217 -16.33 -10.33 -10.90
C VAL A 217 -17.23 -9.88 -12.04
N ALA A 218 -18.39 -9.30 -11.73
CA ALA A 218 -19.33 -8.83 -12.74
C ALA A 218 -18.77 -7.74 -13.67
N GLN A 219 -17.86 -6.90 -13.15
CA GLN A 219 -17.15 -5.88 -13.92
C GLN A 219 -16.26 -6.50 -15.00
N MET A 220 -15.49 -7.53 -14.67
CA MET A 220 -14.64 -8.24 -15.64
C MET A 220 -15.49 -9.01 -16.67
N GLU A 221 -16.56 -9.68 -16.21
CA GLU A 221 -17.51 -10.37 -17.09
C GLU A 221 -18.19 -9.42 -18.09
N ALA A 222 -18.48 -8.18 -17.68
CA ALA A 222 -19.07 -7.17 -18.56
C ALA A 222 -18.15 -6.79 -19.74
N MET A 223 -16.84 -7.01 -19.63
CA MET A 223 -15.86 -6.83 -20.69
C MET A 223 -15.56 -8.15 -21.46
N GLY A 224 -16.25 -9.25 -21.14
CA GLY A 224 -15.96 -10.56 -21.71
C GLY A 224 -14.70 -11.24 -21.15
N ALA A 225 -14.12 -10.72 -20.09
CA ALA A 225 -12.97 -11.31 -19.40
C ALA A 225 -13.40 -12.41 -18.41
N SER A 226 -12.47 -13.28 -18.03
CA SER A 226 -12.65 -14.34 -17.05
C SER A 226 -12.05 -13.94 -15.70
N PRO A 227 -12.86 -13.55 -14.69
CA PRO A 227 -12.36 -13.11 -13.39
C PRO A 227 -11.83 -14.27 -12.55
N GLN A 228 -10.71 -14.05 -11.86
CA GLN A 228 -10.06 -15.00 -10.96
C GLN A 228 -9.84 -14.35 -9.60
N LYS A 229 -10.58 -14.78 -8.56
CA LYS A 229 -10.39 -14.29 -7.18
C LYS A 229 -9.06 -14.82 -6.62
N MET A 230 -8.14 -13.91 -6.25
CA MET A 230 -6.80 -14.26 -5.78
C MET A 230 -6.32 -13.29 -4.70
N ALA A 231 -5.57 -13.79 -3.70
CA ALA A 231 -4.95 -12.95 -2.67
C ALA A 231 -3.90 -12.02 -3.29
N PHE A 232 -3.71 -10.82 -2.70
CA PHE A 232 -2.80 -9.81 -3.25
C PHE A 232 -1.35 -10.29 -3.29
N SER A 233 -0.92 -11.11 -2.33
CA SER A 233 0.43 -11.71 -2.28
C SER A 233 0.74 -12.65 -3.44
N GLU A 234 -0.28 -13.19 -4.13
CA GLU A 234 -0.13 -14.18 -5.18
C GLU A 234 -0.13 -13.54 -6.59
N VAL A 235 -0.50 -12.25 -6.70
CA VAL A 235 -0.77 -11.61 -8.00
C VAL A 235 0.46 -11.53 -8.87
N TYR A 236 1.62 -11.10 -8.34
CA TYR A 236 2.84 -10.99 -9.14
C TYR A 236 3.23 -12.35 -9.77
N GLY A 237 3.25 -13.40 -8.96
CA GLY A 237 3.53 -14.75 -9.45
C GLY A 237 2.48 -15.25 -10.45
N GLY A 238 1.21 -14.94 -10.22
CA GLY A 238 0.11 -15.28 -11.13
C GLY A 238 0.25 -14.61 -12.50
N LEU A 239 0.60 -13.33 -12.53
CA LEU A 239 0.88 -12.57 -13.77
C LEU A 239 2.15 -13.09 -14.47
N GLN A 240 3.24 -13.28 -13.72
CA GLN A 240 4.51 -13.76 -14.26
C GLN A 240 4.40 -15.15 -14.91
N GLN A 241 3.58 -16.03 -14.34
CA GLN A 241 3.40 -17.41 -14.81
C GLN A 241 2.23 -17.57 -15.80
N GLY A 242 1.47 -16.50 -16.12
CA GLY A 242 0.32 -16.55 -16.99
C GLY A 242 -0.89 -17.33 -16.41
N VAL A 243 -0.94 -17.46 -15.08
CA VAL A 243 -2.16 -17.98 -14.38
C VAL A 243 -3.30 -17.01 -14.56
N VAL A 244 -2.98 -15.70 -14.53
CA VAL A 244 -3.85 -14.59 -14.91
C VAL A 244 -3.11 -13.70 -15.90
N ASP A 245 -3.86 -13.10 -16.84
CA ASP A 245 -3.33 -12.28 -17.93
C ASP A 245 -3.32 -10.79 -17.55
N GLY A 246 -4.19 -10.38 -16.61
CA GLY A 246 -4.34 -8.99 -16.21
C GLY A 246 -4.81 -8.82 -14.77
N GLN A 247 -4.82 -7.56 -14.34
CA GLN A 247 -5.27 -7.13 -13.02
C GLN A 247 -5.73 -5.68 -13.03
N GLU A 248 -6.39 -5.24 -11.97
CA GLU A 248 -6.74 -3.85 -11.69
C GLU A 248 -6.14 -3.40 -10.36
N ASN A 249 -5.53 -2.21 -10.30
CA ASN A 249 -4.97 -1.63 -9.08
C ASN A 249 -4.67 -0.13 -9.22
N THR A 250 -4.34 0.48 -8.09
CA THR A 250 -3.79 1.82 -8.01
C THR A 250 -2.31 1.84 -8.38
N TRP A 251 -1.78 3.01 -8.70
CA TRP A 251 -0.37 3.19 -9.05
C TRP A 251 0.58 2.71 -7.95
N SER A 252 0.24 2.98 -6.69
CA SER A 252 1.05 2.55 -5.54
C SER A 252 1.13 1.03 -5.40
N ASN A 253 0.05 0.31 -5.70
CA ASN A 253 0.04 -1.15 -5.71
C ASN A 253 0.82 -1.70 -6.90
N ILE A 254 0.63 -1.14 -8.11
CA ILE A 254 1.32 -1.56 -9.33
C ILE A 254 2.82 -1.38 -9.17
N TYR A 255 3.27 -0.20 -8.68
CA TYR A 255 4.68 0.08 -8.43
C TYR A 255 5.24 -0.78 -7.30
N GLY A 256 4.58 -0.77 -6.14
CA GLY A 256 5.08 -1.44 -4.92
C GLY A 256 5.20 -2.96 -5.04
N LYS A 257 4.41 -3.59 -5.92
CA LYS A 257 4.47 -5.03 -6.23
C LYS A 257 5.08 -5.32 -7.60
N LYS A 258 5.57 -4.29 -8.31
CA LYS A 258 6.26 -4.41 -9.59
C LYS A 258 5.44 -5.09 -10.69
N PHE A 259 4.10 -4.94 -10.65
CA PHE A 259 3.24 -5.57 -11.66
C PHE A 259 3.57 -5.09 -13.06
N PHE A 260 4.01 -3.85 -13.22
CA PHE A 260 4.43 -3.27 -14.50
C PHE A 260 5.61 -4.01 -15.16
N GLU A 261 6.42 -4.75 -14.39
CA GLU A 261 7.55 -5.53 -14.94
C GLU A 261 7.08 -6.80 -15.67
N VAL A 262 5.85 -7.27 -15.42
CA VAL A 262 5.27 -8.51 -15.97
C VAL A 262 3.99 -8.28 -16.75
N GLN A 263 3.73 -7.05 -17.15
CA GLN A 263 2.57 -6.63 -17.95
C GLN A 263 3.05 -5.81 -19.16
N ASP A 264 2.26 -5.81 -20.24
CA ASP A 264 2.55 -5.01 -21.45
C ASP A 264 2.51 -3.51 -21.15
N GLY A 265 1.60 -3.07 -20.28
CA GLY A 265 1.45 -1.70 -19.83
C GLY A 265 0.21 -1.52 -18.97
N THR A 266 0.02 -0.31 -18.48
CA THR A 266 -1.11 0.08 -17.63
C THR A 266 -1.93 1.16 -18.33
N THR A 267 -3.23 0.93 -18.45
CA THR A 267 -4.18 1.90 -19.02
C THR A 267 -4.87 2.68 -17.90
N GLU A 268 -4.83 4.00 -18.01
CA GLU A 268 -5.47 4.94 -17.07
C GLU A 268 -6.99 4.96 -17.30
N THR A 269 -7.65 3.99 -16.70
CA THR A 269 -9.12 3.85 -16.83
C THR A 269 -9.87 4.64 -15.78
N ASP A 270 -9.29 4.85 -14.59
CA ASP A 270 -9.93 5.45 -13.41
C ASP A 270 -11.35 4.90 -13.17
N HIS A 271 -11.48 3.59 -13.34
CA HIS A 271 -12.79 2.91 -13.39
C HIS A 271 -13.36 2.59 -12.01
N GLY A 272 -12.57 2.73 -10.96
CA GLY A 272 -12.99 2.45 -9.58
C GLY A 272 -12.00 3.01 -8.58
N ILE A 273 -12.35 2.88 -7.31
CA ILE A 273 -11.49 3.28 -6.19
C ILE A 273 -10.88 2.06 -5.50
N LEU A 274 -9.70 2.19 -4.97
CA LEU A 274 -9.13 1.26 -4.01
C LEU A 274 -8.63 2.05 -2.81
N ASP A 275 -9.44 2.04 -1.76
CA ASP A 275 -9.11 2.54 -0.44
C ASP A 275 -9.18 1.39 0.56
N TYR A 276 -8.73 1.64 1.78
CA TYR A 276 -8.66 0.68 2.85
C TYR A 276 -9.56 1.07 4.00
N LEU A 277 -10.10 0.09 4.71
CA LEU A 277 -10.72 0.29 6.00
C LEU A 277 -9.77 -0.21 7.08
N VAL A 278 -9.36 0.66 7.97
CA VAL A 278 -8.73 0.22 9.22
C VAL A 278 -9.81 -0.34 10.12
N VAL A 279 -9.62 -1.58 10.52
CA VAL A 279 -10.62 -2.37 11.24
C VAL A 279 -9.99 -3.05 12.45
N THR A 280 -10.80 -3.22 13.49
CA THR A 280 -10.44 -3.93 14.72
C THR A 280 -11.55 -4.89 15.16
N ASN A 281 -11.23 -5.80 16.08
CA ASN A 281 -12.23 -6.58 16.81
C ASN A 281 -12.94 -5.67 17.83
N ILE A 282 -14.28 -5.63 17.78
CA ILE A 282 -15.08 -4.73 18.63
C ILE A 282 -14.96 -5.08 20.12
N ASP A 283 -14.87 -6.38 20.46
CA ASP A 283 -14.76 -6.82 21.85
C ASP A 283 -13.37 -6.46 22.42
N TRP A 284 -12.30 -6.60 21.61
CA TRP A 284 -10.97 -6.14 21.99
C TRP A 284 -10.96 -4.62 22.25
N LEU A 285 -11.51 -3.83 21.34
CA LEU A 285 -11.55 -2.37 21.48
C LEU A 285 -12.32 -1.92 22.72
N ASN A 286 -13.49 -2.54 22.97
CA ASN A 286 -14.34 -2.23 24.13
C ASN A 286 -13.74 -2.76 25.43
N GLY A 287 -12.89 -3.79 25.38
CA GLY A 287 -12.18 -4.35 26.53
C GLY A 287 -10.98 -3.53 27.00
N LEU A 288 -10.55 -2.53 26.23
CA LEU A 288 -9.49 -1.61 26.66
C LEU A 288 -10.01 -0.66 27.75
N ASP A 289 -9.16 -0.34 28.71
CA ASP A 289 -9.40 0.76 29.65
C ASP A 289 -9.72 2.06 28.88
N ALA A 290 -10.65 2.85 29.37
CA ALA A 290 -11.18 4.00 28.65
C ALA A 290 -10.08 5.01 28.25
N ASP A 291 -9.14 5.30 29.16
CA ASP A 291 -8.02 6.21 28.90
C ASP A 291 -7.06 5.67 27.83
N ILE A 292 -6.82 4.36 27.81
CA ILE A 292 -5.97 3.70 26.80
C ILE A 292 -6.67 3.73 25.44
N ARG A 293 -7.94 3.37 25.39
CA ARG A 293 -8.75 3.39 24.16
C ARG A 293 -8.82 4.80 23.57
N ASP A 294 -9.13 5.81 24.40
CA ASP A 294 -9.28 7.19 23.95
C ASP A 294 -7.96 7.76 23.43
N GLN A 295 -6.83 7.47 24.09
CA GLN A 295 -5.50 7.86 23.63
C GLN A 295 -5.15 7.15 22.30
N PHE A 296 -5.39 5.85 22.19
CA PHE A 296 -5.18 5.07 20.95
C PHE A 296 -5.99 5.65 19.80
N LEU A 297 -7.29 5.91 19.98
CA LEU A 297 -8.16 6.48 18.94
C LEU A 297 -7.74 7.91 18.56
N THR A 298 -7.25 8.71 19.50
CA THR A 298 -6.71 10.05 19.22
C THR A 298 -5.49 9.96 18.31
N ILE A 299 -4.51 9.13 18.65
CA ILE A 299 -3.31 8.93 17.82
C ILE A 299 -3.70 8.37 16.44
N PHE A 300 -4.60 7.40 16.39
CA PHE A 300 -5.10 6.82 15.14
C PHE A 300 -5.73 7.88 14.23
N ASN A 301 -6.60 8.73 14.75
CA ASN A 301 -7.29 9.77 13.98
C ASN A 301 -6.30 10.80 13.44
N GLU A 302 -5.35 11.26 14.24
CA GLU A 302 -4.32 12.21 13.80
C GLU A 302 -3.42 11.64 12.71
N VAL A 303 -3.02 10.38 12.83
CA VAL A 303 -2.25 9.67 11.78
C VAL A 303 -3.09 9.53 10.52
N THR A 304 -4.36 9.18 10.65
CA THR A 304 -5.28 9.01 9.52
C THR A 304 -5.44 10.33 8.74
N GLU A 305 -5.72 11.43 9.43
CA GLU A 305 -5.84 12.75 8.81
C GLU A 305 -4.56 13.16 8.07
N LEU A 306 -3.43 13.09 8.77
CA LEU A 306 -2.12 13.45 8.19
C LEU A 306 -1.79 12.62 6.94
N ARG A 307 -1.98 11.30 7.00
CA ARG A 307 -1.57 10.40 5.92
C ARG A 307 -2.54 10.40 4.75
N ASN A 308 -3.83 10.59 5.00
CA ASN A 308 -4.81 10.74 3.93
C ASN A 308 -4.54 11.98 3.08
N ALA A 309 -4.16 13.10 3.70
CA ALA A 309 -3.80 14.33 2.99
C ALA A 309 -2.65 14.14 1.98
N GLU A 310 -1.76 13.17 2.20
CA GLU A 310 -0.60 12.91 1.34
C GLU A 310 -0.79 11.72 0.37
N SER A 311 -1.82 10.89 0.57
CA SER A 311 -2.00 9.61 -0.12
C SER A 311 -2.03 9.73 -1.64
N TYR A 312 -2.75 10.74 -2.15
CA TYR A 312 -2.84 11.00 -3.59
C TYR A 312 -1.48 11.39 -4.19
N ALA A 313 -0.73 12.26 -3.53
CA ALA A 313 0.61 12.65 -3.99
C ALA A 313 1.57 11.46 -4.04
N VAL A 314 1.52 10.57 -3.03
CA VAL A 314 2.30 9.31 -3.02
C VAL A 314 1.88 8.41 -4.18
N ASN A 315 0.59 8.28 -4.45
CA ASN A 315 0.09 7.46 -5.56
C ASN A 315 0.55 8.02 -6.93
N GLN A 316 0.52 9.34 -7.13
CA GLN A 316 1.01 9.99 -8.34
C GLN A 316 2.54 9.88 -8.50
N ALA A 317 3.30 9.98 -7.41
CA ALA A 317 4.74 9.75 -7.44
C ALA A 317 5.07 8.30 -7.87
N ASN A 318 4.28 7.31 -7.46
CA ASN A 318 4.43 5.93 -7.90
C ASN A 318 4.10 5.75 -9.40
N ARG A 319 3.12 6.48 -9.94
CA ARG A 319 2.87 6.53 -11.40
C ARG A 319 4.11 7.01 -12.15
N GLN A 320 4.69 8.13 -11.70
CA GLN A 320 5.90 8.66 -12.32
C GLN A 320 7.06 7.66 -12.22
N ALA A 321 7.23 7.01 -11.07
CA ALA A 321 8.27 6.01 -10.87
C ALA A 321 8.12 4.78 -11.79
N ILE A 322 6.90 4.38 -12.16
CA ILE A 322 6.65 3.35 -13.17
C ILE A 322 7.17 3.81 -14.54
N ILE A 323 6.85 5.05 -14.94
CA ILE A 323 7.30 5.63 -16.21
C ILE A 323 8.84 5.72 -16.24
N ASP A 324 9.46 6.23 -15.17
CA ASP A 324 10.91 6.37 -15.05
C ASP A 324 11.63 5.01 -15.08
N ALA A 325 10.96 3.94 -14.64
CA ALA A 325 11.44 2.57 -14.73
C ALA A 325 11.19 1.91 -16.10
N GLY A 326 10.63 2.64 -17.08
CA GLY A 326 10.34 2.15 -18.43
C GLY A 326 9.00 1.42 -18.57
N GLY A 327 8.11 1.48 -17.59
CA GLY A 327 6.76 0.94 -17.67
C GLY A 327 5.87 1.80 -18.58
N GLU A 328 5.09 1.14 -19.44
CA GLU A 328 4.18 1.80 -20.37
C GLU A 328 2.92 2.27 -19.62
N VAL A 329 2.54 3.54 -19.80
CA VAL A 329 1.31 4.13 -19.27
C VAL A 329 0.49 4.70 -20.43
N ARG A 330 -0.74 4.19 -20.61
CA ARG A 330 -1.66 4.61 -21.67
C ARG A 330 -2.78 5.47 -21.11
N THR A 331 -2.87 6.70 -21.58
CA THR A 331 -3.95 7.63 -21.21
C THR A 331 -5.07 7.52 -22.25
N LEU A 332 -6.29 7.36 -21.79
CA LEU A 332 -7.48 7.32 -22.65
C LEU A 332 -7.97 8.74 -22.99
N THR A 333 -8.43 8.94 -24.24
CA THR A 333 -9.23 10.13 -24.55
C THR A 333 -10.60 10.07 -23.85
N ALA A 334 -11.32 11.18 -23.79
CA ALA A 334 -12.66 11.23 -23.20
C ALA A 334 -13.62 10.24 -23.90
N GLU A 335 -13.54 10.15 -25.22
CA GLU A 335 -14.34 9.24 -26.04
C GLU A 335 -13.99 7.77 -25.76
N GLN A 336 -12.71 7.45 -25.69
CA GLN A 336 -12.25 6.11 -25.32
C GLN A 336 -12.75 5.74 -23.92
N ARG A 337 -12.57 6.66 -22.94
CA ARG A 337 -13.05 6.43 -21.57
C ARG A 337 -14.57 6.20 -21.51
N GLN A 338 -15.36 6.91 -22.35
CA GLN A 338 -16.79 6.72 -22.39
C GLN A 338 -17.18 5.29 -22.81
N VAL A 339 -16.42 4.66 -23.72
CA VAL A 339 -16.64 3.26 -24.12
C VAL A 339 -16.47 2.30 -22.92
N TRP A 340 -15.51 2.57 -22.02
CA TRP A 340 -15.33 1.81 -20.77
C TRP A 340 -16.51 2.02 -19.81
N VAL A 341 -16.98 3.27 -19.67
CA VAL A 341 -18.15 3.60 -18.85
C VAL A 341 -19.37 2.82 -19.35
N ASP A 342 -19.65 2.87 -20.65
CA ASP A 342 -20.84 2.24 -21.26
C ASP A 342 -20.80 0.71 -21.12
N ALA A 343 -19.61 0.10 -21.23
CA ALA A 343 -19.43 -1.34 -21.07
C ALA A 343 -19.70 -1.82 -19.63
N MET A 344 -19.30 -1.04 -18.63
CA MET A 344 -19.35 -1.45 -17.21
C MET A 344 -20.59 -0.91 -16.47
N LYS A 345 -21.22 0.16 -16.92
CA LYS A 345 -22.38 0.77 -16.27
C LYS A 345 -23.52 -0.22 -15.98
N PRO A 346 -23.83 -1.19 -16.84
CA PRO A 346 -24.87 -2.19 -16.57
C PRO A 346 -24.63 -3.04 -15.32
N VAL A 347 -23.40 -3.10 -14.79
CA VAL A 347 -23.07 -3.82 -13.54
C VAL A 347 -23.87 -3.26 -12.36
N TRP A 348 -24.14 -1.97 -12.33
CA TRP A 348 -24.82 -1.30 -11.21
C TRP A 348 -26.17 -1.95 -10.87
N SER A 349 -27.00 -2.23 -11.88
CA SER A 349 -28.34 -2.78 -11.67
C SER A 349 -28.34 -4.15 -10.98
N LYS A 350 -27.24 -4.90 -11.06
CA LYS A 350 -27.09 -6.19 -10.39
C LYS A 350 -26.91 -6.07 -8.89
N PHE A 351 -26.40 -4.92 -8.42
CA PHE A 351 -26.00 -4.73 -7.02
C PHE A 351 -26.69 -3.57 -6.30
N GLU A 352 -27.58 -2.86 -6.99
CA GLU A 352 -28.30 -1.71 -6.46
C GLU A 352 -29.06 -2.02 -5.16
N SER A 353 -29.72 -3.18 -5.09
CA SER A 353 -30.43 -3.61 -3.88
C SER A 353 -29.50 -3.97 -2.70
N ASP A 354 -28.29 -4.45 -2.98
CA ASP A 354 -27.30 -4.82 -1.97
C ASP A 354 -26.56 -3.60 -1.40
N VAL A 355 -26.28 -2.61 -2.28
CA VAL A 355 -25.62 -1.34 -1.92
C VAL A 355 -26.58 -0.41 -1.19
N GLY A 356 -27.86 -0.44 -1.56
CA GLY A 356 -28.88 0.50 -1.13
C GLY A 356 -29.03 1.67 -2.09
N VAL A 357 -30.27 1.89 -2.56
CA VAL A 357 -30.59 2.98 -3.51
C VAL A 357 -30.22 4.34 -2.94
N GLU A 358 -30.43 4.54 -1.64
CA GLU A 358 -30.11 5.77 -0.91
C GLU A 358 -28.61 6.04 -0.89
N ASN A 359 -27.76 5.02 -0.73
CA ASN A 359 -26.29 5.15 -0.75
C ASN A 359 -25.80 5.55 -2.14
N ILE A 360 -26.37 4.93 -3.20
CA ILE A 360 -26.06 5.29 -4.59
C ILE A 360 -26.49 6.74 -4.87
N ALA A 361 -27.68 7.13 -4.43
CA ALA A 361 -28.17 8.52 -4.60
C ALA A 361 -27.29 9.53 -3.87
N ALA A 362 -26.83 9.20 -2.65
CA ALA A 362 -25.90 10.05 -1.90
C ALA A 362 -24.57 10.22 -2.65
N ALA A 363 -23.99 9.15 -3.18
CA ALA A 363 -22.75 9.21 -3.96
C ALA A 363 -22.93 10.02 -5.26
N GLN A 364 -24.05 9.84 -5.96
CA GLN A 364 -24.36 10.61 -7.19
C GLN A 364 -24.54 12.09 -6.89
N LYS A 365 -25.18 12.47 -5.77
CA LYS A 365 -25.32 13.85 -5.34
C LYS A 365 -23.96 14.50 -5.06
N ILE A 366 -23.06 13.77 -4.41
CA ILE A 366 -21.69 14.23 -4.13
C ILE A 366 -20.90 14.42 -5.42
N ASN A 367 -21.03 13.50 -6.41
CA ASN A 367 -20.41 13.65 -7.72
C ASN A 367 -20.83 14.92 -8.48
N MET A 368 -22.04 15.39 -8.26
CA MET A 368 -22.51 16.63 -8.89
C MET A 368 -21.95 17.89 -8.24
N ALA A 369 -21.56 17.81 -6.97
CA ALA A 369 -21.03 18.93 -6.19
C ALA A 369 -19.50 19.07 -6.32
N ASN A 370 -18.78 18.00 -6.64
CA ASN A 370 -17.34 17.92 -6.83
C ASN A 370 -16.97 17.71 -8.30
#